data_a7d60fbb1d72c97b792329ca95a3120f
#
_entry.id   a7d60fbb1d72c97b792329ca95a3120f
#
_cell.length_a   1.000
_cell.length_b   1.000
_cell.length_c   1.000
_cell.angle_alpha   90.00
_cell.angle_beta   90.00
_cell.angle_gamma   90.00
#
_symmetry.space_group_name_H-M   'P 1'
#
loop_
_entity.id
_entity.type
_entity.pdbx_description
1 polymer ?
#
loop_
_entity_poly.entity_id
_entity_poly.type
_entity_poly.pdbx_seq_one_letter_code
_entity_poly.pdbx_strand_id
1 'polypeptide(L)' 'LEVSFFEFLETQPVFHEVVSYMDSIGFVVYDIFNFLKRPYDDALGQCDVCFVKRNSFLKSVNRWNKN' A
#
# COMPACT_ATOMS: atom_id res chain seq x y z
N LEU A 1 3.99 -0.98 6.43
CA LEU A 1 3.32 -2.28 6.46
C LEU A 1 3.69 -3.08 5.21
N GLU A 2 4.27 -4.25 5.41
CA GLU A 2 4.57 -5.14 4.29
C GLU A 2 3.28 -5.81 3.80
N VAL A 3 3.04 -5.77 2.49
CA VAL A 3 1.86 -6.37 1.88
C VAL A 3 2.26 -7.25 0.70
N SER A 4 1.46 -8.29 0.44
CA SER A 4 1.66 -9.20 -0.68
C SER A 4 0.62 -8.95 -1.76
N PHE A 5 1.01 -9.25 -3.02
CA PHE A 5 0.11 -9.13 -4.17
C PHE A 5 -0.51 -10.46 -4.58
N PHE A 6 0.02 -11.56 -4.05
CA PHE A 6 -0.48 -12.91 -4.27
C PHE A 6 -0.71 -13.59 -2.93
N GLU A 7 -1.59 -14.57 -2.90
CA GLU A 7 -1.80 -15.39 -1.71
C GLU A 7 -0.70 -16.45 -1.59
N PHE A 8 0.49 -16.03 -1.17
CA PHE A 8 1.60 -16.96 -0.93
C PHE A 8 1.33 -17.88 0.27
N LEU A 9 0.58 -17.38 1.24
CA LEU A 9 0.11 -18.13 2.39
C LEU A 9 -1.41 -18.12 2.38
N GLU A 10 -1.99 -19.27 2.69
CA GLU A 10 -3.45 -19.42 2.79
C GLU A 10 -4.00 -18.40 3.81
N THR A 11 -5.08 -17.75 3.45
CA THR A 11 -5.77 -16.72 4.26
C THR A 11 -5.02 -15.40 4.44
N GLN A 12 -3.86 -15.24 3.83
CA GLN A 12 -3.14 -13.97 3.88
C GLN A 12 -3.86 -12.93 3.02
N PRO A 13 -4.22 -11.75 3.57
CA PRO A 13 -4.83 -10.71 2.75
C PRO A 13 -3.83 -10.16 1.75
N VAL A 14 -4.29 -9.85 0.54
CA VAL A 14 -3.46 -9.26 -0.52
C VAL A 14 -3.64 -7.74 -0.56
N PHE A 15 -2.82 -7.08 -1.38
CA PHE A 15 -2.69 -5.63 -1.42
C PHE A 15 -4.04 -4.88 -1.44
N HIS A 16 -4.92 -5.21 -2.37
CA HIS A 16 -6.19 -4.47 -2.49
C HIS A 16 -7.10 -4.68 -1.29
N GLU A 17 -7.04 -5.86 -0.66
CA GLU A 17 -7.81 -6.14 0.56
C GLU A 17 -7.29 -5.34 1.75
N VAL A 18 -5.96 -5.23 1.87
CA VAL A 18 -5.33 -4.44 2.95
C VAL A 18 -5.68 -2.97 2.78
N VAL A 19 -5.57 -2.44 1.55
CA VAL A 19 -5.90 -1.03 1.27
C VAL A 19 -7.37 -0.74 1.59
N SER A 20 -8.27 -1.63 1.17
CA SER A 20 -9.70 -1.49 1.43
C SER A 20 -9.99 -1.51 2.93
N TYR A 21 -9.38 -2.43 3.66
CA TYR A 21 -9.55 -2.50 5.12
C TYR A 21 -9.05 -1.23 5.79
N MET A 22 -7.85 -0.77 5.42
CA MET A 22 -7.26 0.43 6.00
C MET A 22 -8.13 1.66 5.71
N ASP A 23 -8.68 1.73 4.50
CA ASP A 23 -9.62 2.81 4.15
C ASP A 23 -10.84 2.80 5.06
N SER A 24 -11.38 1.63 5.35
CA SER A 24 -12.57 1.48 6.20
C SER A 24 -12.33 1.97 7.63
N ILE A 25 -11.10 1.99 8.10
CA ILE A 25 -10.74 2.48 9.45
C ILE A 25 -10.06 3.84 9.42
N GLY A 26 -10.13 4.54 8.30
CA GLY A 26 -9.71 5.94 8.22
C GLY A 26 -8.26 6.18 7.81
N PHE A 27 -7.61 5.20 7.18
CA PHE A 27 -6.23 5.32 6.69
C PHE A 27 -6.19 5.25 5.18
N VAL A 28 -5.31 6.04 4.58
CA VAL A 28 -5.10 6.08 3.14
C VAL A 28 -3.64 5.84 2.81
N VAL A 29 -3.37 5.35 1.60
CA VAL A 29 -2.01 5.13 1.13
C VAL A 29 -1.33 6.49 0.92
N TYR A 30 -0.14 6.65 1.48
CA TYR A 30 0.69 7.83 1.28
C TYR A 30 1.87 7.53 0.36
N ASP A 31 2.50 6.37 0.53
CA ASP A 31 3.67 5.97 -0.27
C ASP A 31 3.76 4.45 -0.35
N ILE A 32 4.40 3.96 -1.40
CA ILE A 32 4.74 2.54 -1.55
C ILE A 32 6.20 2.44 -1.96
N PHE A 33 6.91 1.47 -1.41
CA PHE A 33 8.36 1.32 -1.63
C PHE A 33 8.82 -0.10 -1.32
N ASN A 34 10.09 -0.38 -1.55
CA ASN A 34 10.72 -1.70 -1.32
C ASN A 34 10.00 -2.81 -2.09
N PHE A 35 9.92 -2.64 -3.40
CA PHE A 35 9.28 -3.61 -4.28
C PHE A 35 10.12 -4.89 -4.38
N LEU A 36 9.47 -6.03 -4.20
CA LEU A 36 10.08 -7.34 -4.33
C LEU A 36 9.32 -8.14 -5.37
N LYS A 37 9.98 -8.49 -6.47
CA LYS A 37 9.40 -9.31 -7.53
C LYS A 37 9.64 -10.78 -7.21
N ARG A 38 8.64 -11.63 -7.49
CA ARG A 38 8.81 -13.05 -7.28
C ARG A 38 9.67 -13.65 -8.40
N PRO A 39 10.62 -14.55 -8.06
CA PRO A 39 11.53 -15.10 -9.07
C PRO A 39 10.85 -15.92 -10.17
N TYR A 40 9.67 -16.45 -9.89
CA TYR A 40 8.96 -17.34 -10.81
C TYR A 40 8.71 -16.67 -12.18
N ASP A 41 8.26 -15.43 -12.21
CA ASP A 41 7.86 -14.75 -13.44
C ASP A 41 8.12 -13.22 -13.41
N ASP A 42 8.86 -12.72 -12.42
CA ASP A 42 9.11 -11.30 -12.20
C ASP A 42 7.85 -10.46 -11.92
N ALA A 43 6.74 -11.10 -11.58
CA ALA A 43 5.58 -10.36 -11.13
C ALA A 43 5.84 -9.73 -9.76
N LEU A 44 5.24 -8.56 -9.51
CA LEU A 44 5.38 -7.91 -8.22
C LEU A 44 4.74 -8.76 -7.12
N GLY A 45 5.56 -9.18 -6.15
CA GLY A 45 5.13 -10.09 -5.09
C GLY A 45 4.80 -9.39 -3.79
N GLN A 46 5.62 -8.41 -3.40
CA GLN A 46 5.49 -7.72 -2.13
C GLN A 46 5.96 -6.28 -2.25
N CYS A 47 5.48 -5.43 -1.35
CA CYS A 47 6.05 -4.09 -1.15
C CYS A 47 5.72 -3.62 0.26
N ASP A 48 6.35 -2.52 0.67
CA ASP A 48 5.98 -1.80 1.87
C ASP A 48 5.02 -0.67 1.53
N VAL A 49 3.99 -0.50 2.34
CA VAL A 49 3.01 0.57 2.18
C VAL A 49 3.03 1.46 3.41
N CYS A 50 3.18 2.76 3.18
CA CYS A 50 3.04 3.76 4.23
C CYS A 50 1.62 4.29 4.20
N PHE A 51 0.89 4.11 5.30
CA PHE A 51 -0.46 4.63 5.48
C PHE A 51 -0.43 5.84 6.39
N VAL A 52 -1.29 6.80 6.14
CA VAL A 52 -1.51 7.95 7.01
C VAL A 52 -3.00 8.10 7.25
N LYS A 53 -3.36 8.79 8.32
CA LYS A 53 -4.78 9.08 8.58
C LYS A 53 -5.33 9.93 7.42
N ARG A 54 -6.59 9.68 7.06
CA ARG A 54 -7.27 10.38 5.96
C ARG A 54 -7.19 11.91 6.10
N ASN A 55 -7.28 12.41 7.34
CA ASN A 55 -7.24 13.84 7.63
C ASN A 55 -5.84 14.33 8.00
N SER A 56 -4.78 13.56 7.71
CA SER A 56 -3.40 13.96 7.96
C SER A 56 -3.06 15.22 7.15
N PHE A 57 -2.25 16.10 7.74
CA PHE A 57 -1.73 17.27 7.02
C PHE A 57 -0.92 16.86 5.79
N LEU A 58 -0.34 15.66 5.77
CA LEU A 58 0.41 15.14 4.62
C LEU A 58 -0.48 14.99 3.38
N LYS A 59 -1.78 14.91 3.55
CA LYS A 59 -2.76 14.78 2.45
C LYS A 59 -3.62 16.03 2.29
N SER A 60 -3.31 17.10 3.01
CA SER A 60 -4.18 18.30 3.04
C SER A 60 -3.98 19.23 1.85
N VAL A 61 -2.87 19.13 1.13
CA VAL A 61 -2.55 19.98 -0.02
C VAL A 61 -2.50 19.11 -1.26
N ASN A 62 -3.31 19.47 -2.27
CA ASN A 62 -3.42 18.73 -3.53
C ASN A 62 -2.67 19.36 -4.67
N ARG A 63 -1.66 20.20 -4.38
CA ARG A 63 -0.83 20.79 -5.39
C ARG A 63 0.16 19.76 -5.91
N TRP A 64 0.37 19.78 -7.23
CA TRP A 64 1.37 18.90 -7.86
C TRP A 64 2.78 19.50 -7.74
N ASN A 65 2.93 20.80 -7.98
CA ASN A 65 4.23 21.47 -7.97
C ASN A 65 4.50 22.19 -6.66
N LYS A 66 5.77 22.45 -6.37
CA LYS A 66 6.18 23.23 -5.21
C LYS A 66 5.72 24.69 -5.29
N ASN A 67 5.58 25.23 -6.49
CA ASN A 67 5.19 26.64 -6.72
C ASN A 67 3.79 26.74 -7.28
#